data_5b9a41d25de67ec2fe0e340e645d94ed
#
_entry.id   5b9a41d25de67ec2fe0e340e645d94ed
#
_cell.length_a   1.000
_cell.length_b   1.000
_cell.length_c   1.000
_cell.angle_alpha   90.00
_cell.angle_beta   90.00
_cell.angle_gamma   90.00
#
_symmetry.space_group_name_H-M   'P 1'
#
loop_
_entity.id
_entity.type
_entity.pdbx_description
1 polymer ?
#
loop_
_entity_poly.entity_id
_entity_poly.type
_entity_poly.pdbx_seq_one_letter_code
_entity_poly.pdbx_strand_id
1 'polypeptide(L)'
;MSASMRARRRSVHPPLPPAHRIPALQERVLAWYRTEQRTFPWRSERQDPYLVLVSEVMLQQTQTSRVAVLLPPFLAKFPTVDALASAGTAEIIKAWKGLGYNSRALRLRECARAIVERFGGHVPGSAEELMTLPGIGPYT
;
A
#
# COMPACT_ATOMS: atom_id res chain seq x y z
N MET A 1 -38.48 38.53 -15.57
CA MET A 1 -37.26 38.13 -16.31
C MET A 1 -36.10 38.17 -15.31
N SER A 2 -35.70 37.03 -14.78
CA SER A 2 -34.61 36.95 -13.79
C SER A 2 -33.55 36.05 -14.38
N ALA A 3 -32.42 36.63 -14.77
CA ALA A 3 -31.26 35.89 -15.29
C ALA A 3 -30.43 35.38 -14.13
N SER A 4 -30.49 34.07 -13.92
CA SER A 4 -29.67 33.34 -12.94
C SER A 4 -28.21 33.37 -13.38
N MET A 5 -27.42 34.18 -12.72
CA MET A 5 -25.96 34.24 -12.86
C MET A 5 -25.32 33.08 -12.14
N ARG A 6 -25.09 31.94 -12.84
CA ARG A 6 -24.28 30.83 -12.36
C ARG A 6 -22.83 31.29 -12.24
N ALA A 7 -22.40 31.57 -11.01
CA ALA A 7 -21.01 31.79 -10.69
C ALA A 7 -20.21 30.52 -11.01
N ARG A 8 -19.36 30.57 -12.05
CA ARG A 8 -18.36 29.51 -12.33
C ARG A 8 -17.38 29.47 -11.16
N ARG A 9 -17.42 28.39 -10.38
CA ARG A 9 -16.38 28.10 -9.39
C ARG A 9 -15.05 28.02 -10.16
N ARG A 10 -14.18 29.01 -9.96
CA ARG A 10 -12.80 28.97 -10.45
C ARG A 10 -12.10 27.79 -9.77
N SER A 11 -11.52 26.90 -10.56
CA SER A 11 -10.67 25.81 -10.05
C SER A 11 -9.52 26.43 -9.24
N VAL A 12 -9.37 25.98 -8.00
CA VAL A 12 -8.36 26.48 -7.05
C VAL A 12 -6.94 25.92 -7.37
N HIS A 13 -6.82 25.11 -8.42
CA HIS A 13 -5.53 24.57 -8.83
C HIS A 13 -4.76 25.58 -9.68
N PRO A 14 -3.46 25.81 -9.37
CA PRO A 14 -2.61 26.62 -10.22
C PRO A 14 -2.56 25.99 -11.64
N PRO A 15 -2.42 26.82 -12.68
CA PRO A 15 -2.33 26.31 -14.06
C PRO A 15 -1.13 25.37 -14.19
N LEU A 16 -1.30 24.28 -14.93
CA LEU A 16 -0.19 23.37 -15.25
C LEU A 16 0.93 24.14 -15.96
N PRO A 17 2.20 23.76 -15.71
CA PRO A 17 3.31 24.37 -16.40
C PRO A 17 3.18 24.16 -17.93
N PRO A 18 3.66 25.12 -18.76
CA PRO A 18 3.66 24.98 -20.21
C PRO A 18 4.30 23.64 -20.62
N ALA A 19 3.71 22.98 -21.63
CA ALA A 19 4.13 21.62 -22.05
C ALA A 19 5.64 21.49 -22.33
N HIS A 20 6.29 22.54 -22.85
CA HIS A 20 7.74 22.54 -23.11
C HIS A 20 8.60 22.50 -21.83
N ARG A 21 8.04 22.80 -20.64
CA ARG A 21 8.75 22.72 -19.35
C ARG A 21 8.60 21.36 -18.66
N ILE A 22 7.67 20.53 -19.12
CA ILE A 22 7.41 19.23 -18.50
C ILE A 22 8.63 18.31 -18.51
N PRO A 23 9.37 18.14 -19.64
CA PRO A 23 10.57 17.27 -19.66
C PRO A 23 11.63 17.72 -18.67
N ALA A 24 11.92 19.02 -18.63
CA ALA A 24 12.92 19.55 -17.68
C ALA A 24 12.51 19.37 -16.21
N LEU A 25 11.20 19.49 -15.91
CA LEU A 25 10.68 19.21 -14.57
C LEU A 25 10.81 17.72 -14.24
N GLN A 26 10.45 16.84 -15.17
CA GLN A 26 10.58 15.39 -15.00
C GLN A 26 12.04 14.98 -14.72
N GLU A 27 12.98 15.48 -15.50
CA GLU A 27 14.41 15.22 -15.28
C GLU A 27 14.88 15.68 -13.89
N ARG A 28 14.48 16.87 -13.45
CA ARG A 28 14.85 17.39 -12.13
C ARG A 28 14.24 16.55 -10.99
N VAL A 29 12.97 16.14 -11.12
CA VAL A 29 12.30 15.30 -10.13
C VAL A 29 12.97 13.93 -10.07
N LEU A 30 13.29 13.33 -11.21
CA LEU A 30 13.96 12.02 -11.25
C LEU A 30 15.40 12.10 -10.72
N ALA A 31 16.14 13.16 -11.03
CA ALA A 31 17.47 13.38 -10.48
C ALA A 31 17.43 13.53 -8.95
N TRP A 32 16.53 14.35 -8.45
CA TRP A 32 16.31 14.51 -7.01
C TRP A 32 15.92 13.18 -6.35
N TYR A 33 15.00 12.42 -6.96
CA TYR A 33 14.55 11.13 -6.42
C TYR A 33 15.72 10.14 -6.31
N ARG A 34 16.64 10.09 -7.30
CA ARG A 34 17.79 9.18 -7.27
C ARG A 34 18.76 9.48 -6.11
N THR A 35 18.86 10.73 -5.69
CA THR A 35 19.75 11.16 -4.59
C THR A 35 19.06 11.13 -3.23
N GLU A 36 17.77 11.47 -3.18
CA GLU A 36 17.03 11.71 -1.93
C GLU A 36 16.03 10.59 -1.57
N GLN A 37 15.94 9.55 -2.41
CA GLN A 37 15.01 8.44 -2.10
C GLN A 37 15.39 7.75 -0.79
N ARG A 38 14.40 7.63 0.09
CA ARG A 38 14.57 6.88 1.34
C ARG A 38 14.55 5.38 1.07
N THR A 39 15.49 4.66 1.69
CA THR A 39 15.49 3.19 1.70
C THR A 39 14.51 2.66 2.73
N PHE A 40 13.72 1.69 2.32
CA PHE A 40 12.80 0.99 3.20
C PHE A 40 12.90 -0.52 2.98
N PRO A 41 12.65 -1.36 3.99
CA PRO A 41 12.73 -2.82 3.86
C PRO A 41 11.90 -3.41 2.72
N TRP A 42 10.78 -2.77 2.38
CA TRP A 42 9.87 -3.19 1.30
C TRP A 42 10.22 -2.64 -0.09
N ARG A 43 11.34 -1.92 -0.22
CA ARG A 43 11.84 -1.37 -1.50
C ARG A 43 13.18 -2.00 -1.89
N SER A 44 13.29 -3.31 -1.78
CA SER A 44 14.48 -4.05 -2.25
C SER A 44 14.42 -4.27 -3.77
N GLU A 45 15.58 -4.51 -4.39
CA GLU A 45 15.67 -4.83 -5.83
C GLU A 45 14.92 -6.11 -6.20
N ARG A 46 14.85 -7.08 -5.29
CA ARG A 46 13.98 -8.26 -5.38
C ARG A 46 12.77 -8.07 -4.49
N GLN A 47 11.71 -7.55 -5.08
CA GLN A 47 10.46 -7.38 -4.36
C GLN A 47 9.77 -8.74 -4.20
N ASP A 48 9.74 -9.25 -2.97
CA ASP A 48 8.86 -10.34 -2.60
C ASP A 48 7.40 -9.83 -2.58
N PRO A 49 6.50 -10.36 -3.41
CA PRO A 49 5.11 -9.91 -3.45
C PRO A 49 4.38 -10.00 -2.11
N TYR A 50 4.72 -10.99 -1.28
CA TYR A 50 4.17 -11.11 0.07
C TYR A 50 4.65 -9.99 0.98
N LEU A 51 5.93 -9.66 0.95
CA LEU A 51 6.49 -8.51 1.68
C LEU A 51 5.80 -7.21 1.28
N VAL A 52 5.61 -6.99 -0.03
CA VAL A 52 4.90 -5.81 -0.55
C VAL A 52 3.47 -5.77 -0.03
N LEU A 53 2.71 -6.86 -0.15
CA LEU A 53 1.33 -6.94 0.33
C LEU A 53 1.22 -6.58 1.82
N VAL A 54 2.03 -7.18 2.67
CA VAL A 54 2.01 -6.93 4.12
C VAL A 54 2.36 -5.47 4.42
N SER A 55 3.42 -4.96 3.79
CA SER A 55 3.86 -3.58 4.02
C SER A 55 2.82 -2.56 3.57
N GLU A 56 2.18 -2.74 2.42
CA GLU A 56 1.12 -1.84 1.93
C GLU A 56 -0.07 -1.78 2.87
N VAL A 57 -0.52 -2.94 3.39
CA VAL A 57 -1.61 -2.96 4.38
C VAL A 57 -1.18 -2.29 5.70
N MET A 58 0.07 -2.47 6.14
CA MET A 58 0.59 -1.79 7.33
C MET A 58 0.71 -0.28 7.14
N LEU A 59 1.09 0.17 5.94
CA LEU A 59 1.25 1.59 5.60
C LEU A 59 -0.08 2.35 5.51
N GLN A 60 -1.20 1.65 5.36
CA GLN A 60 -2.52 2.30 5.42
C GLN A 60 -2.68 3.01 6.76
N GLN A 61 -2.74 4.36 6.75
CA GLN A 61 -2.91 5.21 7.95
C GLN A 61 -1.87 4.99 9.07
N THR A 62 -0.68 4.50 8.73
CA THR A 62 0.43 4.33 9.66
C THR A 62 1.70 4.97 9.09
N GLN A 63 2.45 5.67 9.93
CA GLN A 63 3.70 6.31 9.53
C GLN A 63 4.76 5.28 9.10
N THR A 64 5.51 5.58 8.05
CA THR A 64 6.55 4.71 7.50
C THR A 64 7.62 4.28 8.52
N SER A 65 8.02 5.19 9.41
CA SER A 65 8.98 4.90 10.49
C SER A 65 8.47 3.83 11.45
N ARG A 66 7.19 3.84 11.76
CA ARG A 66 6.57 2.82 12.62
C ARG A 66 6.46 1.48 11.91
N VAL A 67 6.07 1.48 10.65
CA VAL A 67 6.02 0.25 9.84
C VAL A 67 7.42 -0.37 9.69
N ALA A 68 8.45 0.44 9.45
CA ALA A 68 9.83 -0.04 9.35
C ALA A 68 10.31 -0.80 10.59
N VAL A 69 9.83 -0.43 11.77
CA VAL A 69 10.15 -1.12 13.04
C VAL A 69 9.32 -2.37 13.27
N LEU A 70 8.04 -2.35 12.90
CA LEU A 70 7.10 -3.43 13.25
C LEU A 70 6.98 -4.51 12.17
N LEU A 71 7.35 -4.21 10.92
CA LEU A 71 7.30 -5.16 9.81
C LEU A 71 8.27 -6.36 9.99
N PRO A 72 9.56 -6.18 10.35
CA PRO A 72 10.46 -7.31 10.50
C PRO A 72 10.01 -8.36 11.52
N PRO A 73 9.61 -8.01 12.76
CA PRO A 73 9.13 -9.01 13.71
C PRO A 73 7.81 -9.66 13.28
N PHE A 74 6.95 -8.95 12.54
CA PHE A 74 5.73 -9.53 11.98
C PHE A 74 6.05 -10.60 10.94
N LEU A 75 6.96 -10.30 9.99
CA LEU A 75 7.39 -11.26 8.97
C LEU A 75 8.18 -12.43 9.55
N ALA A 76 8.95 -12.21 10.61
CA ALA A 76 9.62 -13.32 11.32
C ALA A 76 8.61 -14.30 11.92
N LYS A 77 7.46 -13.79 12.37
CA LYS A 77 6.38 -14.61 12.93
C LYS A 77 5.52 -15.27 11.85
N PHE A 78 5.25 -14.55 10.76
CA PHE A 78 4.45 -15.02 9.63
C PHE A 78 5.27 -14.88 8.34
N PRO A 79 6.23 -15.79 8.10
CA PRO A 79 7.17 -15.64 6.98
C PRO A 79 6.58 -15.91 5.60
N THR A 80 5.39 -16.52 5.54
CA THR A 80 4.71 -16.88 4.28
C THR A 80 3.23 -16.56 4.33
N VAL A 81 2.60 -16.53 3.15
CA VAL A 81 1.14 -16.39 3.01
C VAL A 81 0.43 -17.49 3.80
N ASP A 82 0.91 -18.74 3.73
CA ASP A 82 0.32 -19.88 4.42
C ASP A 82 0.40 -19.73 5.95
N ALA A 83 1.54 -19.29 6.46
CA ALA A 83 1.72 -19.04 7.89
C ALA A 83 0.75 -17.97 8.39
N LEU A 84 0.56 -16.89 7.62
CA LEU A 84 -0.39 -15.83 7.95
C LEU A 84 -1.85 -16.32 7.84
N ALA A 85 -2.19 -17.08 6.81
CA ALA A 85 -3.53 -17.63 6.59
C ALA A 85 -3.95 -18.55 7.74
N SER A 86 -3.01 -19.32 8.28
CA SER A 86 -3.22 -20.29 9.38
C SER A 86 -3.23 -19.63 10.76
N ALA A 87 -2.84 -18.36 10.88
CA ALA A 87 -2.72 -17.66 12.16
C ALA A 87 -4.06 -17.54 12.90
N GLY A 88 -4.03 -17.75 14.22
CA GLY A 88 -5.16 -17.52 15.10
C GLY A 88 -5.49 -16.03 15.26
N THR A 89 -6.76 -15.70 15.54
CA THR A 89 -7.20 -14.30 15.72
C THR A 89 -6.39 -13.57 16.81
N ALA A 90 -6.23 -14.20 17.97
CA ALA A 90 -5.48 -13.60 19.08
C ALA A 90 -3.99 -13.41 18.73
N GLU A 91 -3.44 -14.35 17.98
CA GLU A 91 -2.04 -14.33 17.57
C GLU A 91 -1.73 -13.19 16.61
N ILE A 92 -2.57 -12.98 15.58
CA ILE A 92 -2.37 -11.90 14.62
C ILE A 92 -2.60 -10.53 15.27
N ILE A 93 -3.62 -10.38 16.12
CA ILE A 93 -3.87 -9.13 16.86
C ILE A 93 -2.69 -8.78 17.77
N LYS A 94 -2.10 -9.76 18.44
CA LYS A 94 -0.90 -9.56 19.28
C LYS A 94 0.30 -9.11 18.45
N ALA A 95 0.51 -9.70 17.28
CA ALA A 95 1.60 -9.33 16.38
C ALA A 95 1.38 -7.95 15.73
N TRP A 96 0.11 -7.50 15.60
CA TRP A 96 -0.26 -6.20 15.05
C TRP A 96 -0.18 -5.05 16.05
N LYS A 97 0.15 -5.34 17.31
CA LYS A 97 0.21 -4.34 18.38
C LYS A 97 1.10 -3.15 18.00
N GLY A 98 0.57 -1.94 18.13
CA GLY A 98 1.29 -0.71 17.82
C GLY A 98 0.99 -0.11 16.44
N LEU A 99 0.34 -0.85 15.53
CA LEU A 99 -0.08 -0.35 14.22
C LEU A 99 -1.46 0.33 14.24
N GLY A 100 -2.30 0.01 15.22
CA GLY A 100 -3.68 0.52 15.30
C GLY A 100 -4.62 -0.11 14.27
N TYR A 101 -5.91 0.22 14.37
CA TYR A 101 -6.95 -0.27 13.46
C TYR A 101 -6.85 -1.78 13.20
N ASN A 102 -7.07 -2.56 14.24
CA ASN A 102 -6.88 -4.02 14.27
C ASN A 102 -7.68 -4.80 13.21
N SER A 103 -8.77 -4.21 12.69
CA SER A 103 -9.53 -4.77 11.58
C SER A 103 -8.68 -4.99 10.32
N ARG A 104 -7.60 -4.21 10.12
CA ARG A 104 -6.65 -4.41 9.02
C ARG A 104 -5.88 -5.73 9.15
N ALA A 105 -5.48 -6.08 10.37
CA ALA A 105 -4.81 -7.35 10.63
C ALA A 105 -5.70 -8.55 10.27
N LEU A 106 -6.98 -8.49 10.64
CA LEU A 106 -7.94 -9.53 10.31
C LEU A 106 -8.22 -9.61 8.82
N ARG A 107 -8.36 -8.46 8.14
CA ARG A 107 -8.52 -8.41 6.68
C ARG A 107 -7.30 -8.94 5.94
N LEU A 108 -6.09 -8.64 6.42
CA LEU A 108 -4.84 -9.16 5.86
C LEU A 108 -4.79 -10.68 5.98
N ARG A 109 -5.21 -11.26 7.11
CA ARG A 109 -5.33 -12.71 7.26
C ARG A 109 -6.37 -13.31 6.30
N GLU A 110 -7.54 -12.71 6.18
CA GLU A 110 -8.56 -13.16 5.22
C GLU A 110 -8.06 -13.05 3.77
N CYS A 111 -7.31 -12.01 3.46
CA CYS A 111 -6.62 -11.88 2.19
C CYS A 111 -5.63 -13.04 1.96
N ALA A 112 -4.81 -13.37 2.95
CA ALA A 112 -3.88 -14.50 2.89
C ALA A 112 -4.62 -15.84 2.68
N ARG A 113 -5.75 -16.07 3.37
CA ARG A 113 -6.59 -17.25 3.18
C ARG A 113 -7.13 -17.37 1.76
N ALA A 114 -7.64 -16.26 1.23
CA ALA A 114 -8.12 -16.22 -0.16
C ALA A 114 -6.99 -16.47 -1.17
N ILE A 115 -5.76 -16.00 -0.91
CA ILE A 115 -4.59 -16.29 -1.75
C ILE A 115 -4.23 -17.78 -1.69
N VAL A 116 -4.24 -18.40 -0.52
CA VAL A 116 -4.00 -19.85 -0.40
C VAL A 116 -5.06 -20.65 -1.16
N GLU A 117 -6.32 -20.33 -0.94
CA GLU A 117 -7.45 -21.07 -1.51
C GLU A 117 -7.54 -20.92 -3.04
N ARG A 118 -7.36 -19.71 -3.56
CA ARG A 118 -7.63 -19.39 -4.96
C ARG A 118 -6.39 -19.38 -5.85
N PHE A 119 -5.23 -19.11 -5.28
CA PHE A 119 -3.97 -18.91 -5.99
C PHE A 119 -2.83 -19.81 -5.47
N GLY A 120 -3.16 -20.85 -4.69
CA GLY A 120 -2.17 -21.83 -4.20
C GLY A 120 -1.04 -21.21 -3.34
N GLY A 121 -1.33 -20.14 -2.61
CA GLY A 121 -0.34 -19.45 -1.77
C GLY A 121 0.53 -18.42 -2.50
N HIS A 122 0.33 -18.22 -3.80
CA HIS A 122 1.07 -17.25 -4.60
C HIS A 122 0.27 -15.94 -4.72
N VAL A 123 0.86 -14.83 -4.32
CA VAL A 123 0.24 -13.50 -4.48
C VAL A 123 0.06 -13.24 -5.99
N PRO A 124 -1.17 -12.95 -6.46
CA PRO A 124 -1.42 -12.73 -7.87
C PRO A 124 -0.69 -11.50 -8.41
N GLY A 125 -0.33 -11.53 -9.69
CA GLY A 125 0.47 -10.48 -10.34
C GLY A 125 -0.34 -9.44 -11.09
N SER A 126 -1.66 -9.64 -11.27
CA SER A 126 -2.51 -8.67 -11.96
C SER A 126 -3.32 -7.81 -10.99
N ALA A 127 -3.54 -6.54 -11.35
CA ALA A 127 -4.36 -5.64 -10.55
C ALA A 127 -5.82 -6.14 -10.43
N GLU A 128 -6.34 -6.76 -11.49
CA GLU A 128 -7.70 -7.32 -11.50
C GLU A 128 -7.86 -8.43 -10.44
N GLU A 129 -6.93 -9.38 -10.40
CA GLU A 129 -6.94 -10.47 -9.42
C GLU A 129 -6.73 -9.94 -8.00
N LEU A 130 -5.78 -9.01 -7.81
CA LEU A 130 -5.52 -8.39 -6.51
C LEU A 130 -6.77 -7.69 -5.96
N MET A 131 -7.51 -6.93 -6.77
CA MET A 131 -8.75 -6.25 -6.35
C MET A 131 -9.89 -7.21 -5.97
N THR A 132 -9.79 -8.50 -6.31
CA THR A 132 -10.77 -9.50 -5.83
C THR A 132 -10.49 -9.99 -4.42
N LEU A 133 -9.35 -9.64 -3.83
CA LEU A 133 -8.95 -10.09 -2.51
C LEU A 133 -9.54 -9.23 -1.40
N PRO A 134 -9.87 -9.82 -0.24
CA PRO A 134 -10.38 -9.08 0.91
C PRO A 134 -9.43 -7.96 1.36
N GLY A 135 -9.94 -6.74 1.46
CA GLY A 135 -9.18 -5.58 1.95
C GLY A 135 -8.27 -4.92 0.93
N ILE A 136 -8.22 -5.41 -0.31
CA ILE A 136 -7.49 -4.79 -1.41
C ILE A 136 -8.46 -3.93 -2.22
N GLY A 137 -8.13 -2.66 -2.36
CA GLY A 137 -8.87 -1.69 -3.15
C GLY A 137 -8.00 -1.01 -4.20
N PRO A 138 -8.56 -0.07 -4.97
CA PRO A 138 -7.83 0.61 -6.05
C PRO A 138 -6.66 1.47 -5.57
N TYR A 139 -6.54 1.70 -4.26
CA TYR A 139 -5.48 2.50 -3.63
C TYR A 139 -4.54 1.69 -2.74
N THR A 140 -4.67 0.37 -2.75
CA THR A 140 -3.80 -0.53 -1.96
C THR A 140 -2.73 -1.14 -2.82
#